data_6bbae13900b8bb1ef10327c435b3eb18
#
_entry.id   6bbae13900b8bb1ef10327c435b3eb18
#
_cell.length_a   1.000
_cell.length_b   1.000
_cell.length_c   1.000
_cell.angle_alpha   90.00
_cell.angle_beta   90.00
_cell.angle_gamma   90.00
#
_symmetry.space_group_name_H-M   'P 1'
#
loop_
_entity.id
_entity.type
_entity.pdbx_description
1 polymer ?
#
loop_
_entity_poly.entity_id
_entity_poly.type
_entity_poly.pdbx_seq_one_letter_code
_entity_poly.pdbx_strand_id
1 'polypeptide(L)'
;MTKKQVLNFFTTSFNGMAIGLFATLIIGVIIGQLAALVGLIPFFSGVEDSLLSLSTILKQMMGIGIGFGIAFALKLEGLKLVVTGIAGGIATGFYNDPMVAYLVTIGVYFVLTYLLKKKTPIDIILAPLVGVLIALIITSLIGLPVQTAMNYIGDFIRYSTELQPFIMGIVIAVIMGMLLTMPISSAAIAIAISIGGIAGGAAVVGGSVQMIGFAIMSRKDNNIGTVLSIAFGTSMLQFKNILKKPIIWLPTIIVSAILGPLATLLFEARVTSFGAGMGTSGFVGQLQTLEAMGYNLNAFLVIIILHIVLPIILVFMIDIFFRKKGWIVEGDLIV
;
A
#
# COMPACT_ATOMS: atom_id res chain seq x y z
N MET A 1 21.90 -18.43 1.64
CA MET A 1 20.53 -18.27 2.22
C MET A 1 19.63 -19.37 1.67
N THR A 2 18.80 -19.99 2.52
CA THR A 2 17.75 -20.92 2.05
C THR A 2 16.61 -20.15 1.38
N LYS A 3 15.79 -20.81 0.54
CA LYS A 3 14.62 -20.21 -0.11
C LYS A 3 13.69 -19.48 0.90
N LYS A 4 13.51 -20.09 2.09
CA LYS A 4 12.72 -19.52 3.20
C LYS A 4 13.36 -18.25 3.78
N GLN A 5 14.69 -18.20 3.91
CA GLN A 5 15.40 -17.01 4.39
C GLN A 5 15.32 -15.85 3.40
N VAL A 6 15.43 -16.14 2.09
CA VAL A 6 15.28 -15.14 1.03
C VAL A 6 13.87 -14.55 1.05
N LEU A 7 12.83 -15.39 1.08
CA LEU A 7 11.45 -14.93 1.14
C LEU A 7 11.20 -14.07 2.40
N ASN A 8 11.67 -14.50 3.56
CA ASN A 8 11.51 -13.75 4.80
C ASN A 8 12.24 -12.40 4.75
N PHE A 9 13.43 -12.34 4.15
CA PHE A 9 14.17 -11.09 3.95
C PHE A 9 13.36 -10.09 3.11
N PHE A 10 12.83 -10.51 1.94
CA PHE A 10 12.02 -9.65 1.10
C PHE A 10 10.74 -9.21 1.80
N THR A 11 9.99 -10.12 2.43
CA THR A 11 8.78 -9.77 3.17
C THR A 11 9.07 -8.75 4.26
N THR A 12 10.14 -8.94 5.04
CA THR A 12 10.52 -8.03 6.12
C THR A 12 10.93 -6.66 5.59
N SER A 13 11.74 -6.60 4.53
CA SER A 13 12.19 -5.34 3.95
C SER A 13 11.06 -4.58 3.24
N PHE A 14 10.14 -5.27 2.54
CA PHE A 14 8.94 -4.63 1.97
C PHE A 14 7.99 -4.09 3.04
N ASN A 15 7.83 -4.80 4.17
CA ASN A 15 7.07 -4.27 5.30
C ASN A 15 7.75 -3.03 5.90
N GLY A 16 9.08 -3.02 5.98
CA GLY A 16 9.85 -1.83 6.37
C GLY A 16 9.63 -0.65 5.40
N MET A 17 9.70 -0.90 4.09
CA MET A 17 9.37 0.09 3.06
C MET A 17 7.96 0.67 3.26
N ALA A 18 6.98 -0.19 3.55
CA ALA A 18 5.60 0.22 3.77
C ALA A 18 5.44 1.14 4.98
N ILE A 19 6.10 0.82 6.10
CA ILE A 19 6.08 1.66 7.30
C ILE A 19 6.64 3.05 6.98
N GLY A 20 7.76 3.11 6.26
CA GLY A 20 8.36 4.36 5.83
C GLY A 20 7.48 5.17 4.89
N LEU A 21 6.88 4.53 3.87
CA LEU A 21 5.92 5.15 2.96
C LEU A 21 4.69 5.69 3.70
N PHE A 22 4.17 4.90 4.65
CA PHE A 22 3.01 5.32 5.43
C PHE A 22 3.31 6.58 6.26
N ALA A 23 4.42 6.56 6.99
CA ALA A 23 4.81 7.67 7.88
C ALA A 23 5.14 8.98 7.14
N THR A 24 5.50 8.92 5.86
CA THR A 24 5.92 10.07 5.06
C THR A 24 4.92 10.37 3.95
N LEU A 25 4.99 9.63 2.85
CA LEU A 25 4.21 9.90 1.63
C LEU A 25 2.71 9.84 1.89
N ILE A 26 2.20 8.77 2.54
CA ILE A 26 0.77 8.57 2.74
C ILE A 26 0.20 9.63 3.70
N ILE A 27 0.86 9.87 4.84
CA ILE A 27 0.44 10.95 5.74
C ILE A 27 0.54 12.31 5.06
N GLY A 28 1.59 12.55 4.26
CA GLY A 28 1.71 13.77 3.47
C GLY A 28 0.53 13.96 2.50
N VAL A 29 0.09 12.88 1.83
CA VAL A 29 -1.09 12.90 0.96
C VAL A 29 -2.36 13.21 1.74
N ILE A 30 -2.59 12.55 2.89
CA ILE A 30 -3.76 12.82 3.76
C ILE A 30 -3.79 14.28 4.21
N ILE A 31 -2.65 14.84 4.65
CA ILE A 31 -2.55 16.24 5.06
C ILE A 31 -2.86 17.18 3.89
N GLY A 32 -2.40 16.85 2.68
CA GLY A 32 -2.75 17.62 1.48
C GLY A 32 -4.26 17.63 1.18
N GLN A 33 -4.95 16.51 1.40
CA GLN A 33 -6.40 16.43 1.27
C GLN A 33 -7.12 17.24 2.36
N LEU A 34 -6.61 17.19 3.60
CA LEU A 34 -7.14 18.03 4.68
C LEU A 34 -6.96 19.53 4.37
N ALA A 35 -5.81 19.92 3.80
CA ALA A 35 -5.58 21.29 3.35
C ALA A 35 -6.63 21.71 2.33
N ALA A 36 -6.90 20.88 1.31
CA ALA A 36 -7.92 21.18 0.29
C ALA A 36 -9.32 21.33 0.89
N LEU A 37 -9.67 20.52 1.91
CA LEU A 37 -10.97 20.67 2.61
C LEU A 37 -11.03 21.95 3.44
N VAL A 38 -9.93 22.31 4.12
CA VAL A 38 -9.84 23.55 4.91
C VAL A 38 -9.90 24.77 4.01
N GLY A 39 -9.29 24.72 2.82
CA GLY A 39 -9.30 25.80 1.82
C GLY A 39 -10.69 26.14 1.25
N LEU A 40 -11.68 25.25 1.43
CA LEU A 40 -13.07 25.57 1.10
C LEU A 40 -13.65 26.70 1.98
N ILE A 41 -13.00 27.00 3.11
CA ILE A 41 -13.42 28.03 4.05
C ILE A 41 -12.42 29.18 3.99
N PRO A 42 -12.75 30.33 3.37
CA PRO A 42 -11.79 31.44 3.15
C PRO A 42 -11.11 31.98 4.40
N PHE A 43 -11.76 31.85 5.57
CA PHE A 43 -11.20 32.26 6.85
C PHE A 43 -9.94 31.49 7.26
N PHE A 44 -9.73 30.28 6.74
CA PHE A 44 -8.62 29.40 7.09
C PHE A 44 -7.49 29.32 6.05
N SER A 45 -7.38 30.29 5.13
CA SER A 45 -6.34 30.29 4.08
C SER A 45 -4.92 30.14 4.60
N GLY A 46 -4.56 30.77 5.70
CA GLY A 46 -3.22 30.62 6.32
C GLY A 46 -2.97 29.22 6.91
N VAL A 47 -4.02 28.52 7.33
CA VAL A 47 -3.95 27.13 7.79
C VAL A 47 -3.79 26.19 6.60
N GLU A 48 -4.51 26.44 5.51
CA GLU A 48 -4.37 25.72 4.23
C GLU A 48 -2.92 25.75 3.76
N ASP A 49 -2.30 26.91 3.63
CA ASP A 49 -0.92 27.08 3.17
C ASP A 49 0.08 26.32 4.06
N SER A 50 -0.14 26.35 5.37
CA SER A 50 0.69 25.62 6.35
C SER A 50 0.58 24.11 6.17
N LEU A 51 -0.64 23.59 5.97
CA LEU A 51 -0.90 22.17 5.72
C LEU A 51 -0.33 21.72 4.38
N LEU A 52 -0.44 22.53 3.32
CA LEU A 52 0.15 22.24 2.01
C LEU A 52 1.67 22.17 2.09
N SER A 53 2.29 23.09 2.82
CA SER A 53 3.73 23.09 3.08
C SER A 53 4.16 21.81 3.81
N LEU A 54 3.45 21.44 4.86
CA LEU A 54 3.70 20.22 5.63
C LEU A 54 3.52 18.96 4.77
N SER A 55 2.46 18.91 3.97
CA SER A 55 2.21 17.84 2.98
C SER A 55 3.41 17.67 2.05
N THR A 56 3.91 18.78 1.50
CA THR A 56 5.05 18.78 0.58
C THR A 56 6.33 18.26 1.25
N ILE A 57 6.64 18.75 2.45
CA ILE A 57 7.79 18.28 3.24
C ILE A 57 7.73 16.77 3.47
N LEU A 58 6.58 16.25 3.93
CA LEU A 58 6.41 14.83 4.19
C LEU A 58 6.56 13.97 2.92
N LYS A 59 6.01 14.42 1.79
CA LYS A 59 6.16 13.73 0.50
C LYS A 59 7.62 13.70 0.05
N GLN A 60 8.38 14.77 0.24
CA GLN A 60 9.81 14.83 -0.07
C GLN A 60 10.66 13.92 0.81
N MET A 61 10.20 13.63 2.04
CA MET A 61 10.86 12.70 2.96
C MET A 61 10.62 11.22 2.63
N MET A 62 9.89 10.90 1.56
CA MET A 62 9.53 9.53 1.18
C MET A 62 10.73 8.57 1.18
N GLY A 63 11.80 8.93 0.49
CA GLY A 63 13.00 8.07 0.38
C GLY A 63 13.69 7.85 1.72
N ILE A 64 13.80 8.90 2.52
CA ILE A 64 14.35 8.82 3.89
C ILE A 64 13.49 7.89 4.75
N GLY A 65 12.17 8.04 4.68
CA GLY A 65 11.22 7.17 5.38
C GLY A 65 11.36 5.71 4.98
N ILE A 66 11.43 5.42 3.67
CA ILE A 66 11.68 4.08 3.14
C ILE A 66 12.98 3.51 3.70
N GLY A 67 14.07 4.28 3.63
CA GLY A 67 15.38 3.86 4.11
C GLY A 67 15.39 3.53 5.60
N PHE A 68 14.84 4.39 6.44
CA PHE A 68 14.71 4.14 7.89
C PHE A 68 13.79 2.97 8.20
N GLY A 69 12.64 2.87 7.53
CA GLY A 69 11.70 1.77 7.71
C GLY A 69 12.32 0.40 7.40
N ILE A 70 13.09 0.29 6.30
CA ILE A 70 13.81 -0.92 5.93
C ILE A 70 14.92 -1.22 6.94
N ALA A 71 15.74 -0.22 7.30
CA ALA A 71 16.83 -0.37 8.25
C ALA A 71 16.33 -0.88 9.61
N PHE A 72 15.23 -0.30 10.10
CA PHE A 72 14.57 -0.72 11.33
C PHE A 72 14.03 -2.16 11.25
N ALA A 73 13.31 -2.48 10.18
CA ALA A 73 12.74 -3.82 9.96
C ALA A 73 13.82 -4.91 9.86
N LEU A 74 14.97 -4.58 9.25
CA LEU A 74 16.13 -5.47 9.16
C LEU A 74 17.04 -5.41 10.38
N LYS A 75 16.61 -4.73 11.46
CA LYS A 75 17.32 -4.65 12.76
C LYS A 75 18.72 -4.05 12.68
N LEU A 76 18.91 -3.05 11.83
CA LEU A 76 20.12 -2.23 11.89
C LEU A 76 20.05 -1.30 13.11
N GLU A 77 21.21 -1.01 13.68
CA GLU A 77 21.34 -0.17 14.87
C GLU A 77 22.40 0.93 14.66
N GLY A 78 22.27 1.97 15.46
CA GLY A 78 23.24 3.08 15.52
C GLY A 78 23.48 3.72 14.15
N LEU A 79 24.74 3.96 13.84
CA LEU A 79 25.14 4.72 12.63
C LEU A 79 24.72 4.03 11.33
N LYS A 80 24.74 2.68 11.27
CA LYS A 80 24.33 1.94 10.08
C LYS A 80 22.86 2.15 9.74
N LEU A 81 21.99 2.24 10.76
CA LEU A 81 20.58 2.56 10.59
C LEU A 81 20.41 3.94 9.95
N VAL A 82 21.11 4.94 10.49
CA VAL A 82 21.04 6.34 9.99
C VAL A 82 21.53 6.43 8.53
N VAL A 83 22.67 5.84 8.24
CA VAL A 83 23.24 5.85 6.88
C VAL A 83 22.34 5.16 5.87
N THR A 84 21.73 4.05 6.25
CA THR A 84 20.75 3.33 5.41
C THR A 84 19.49 4.17 5.18
N GLY A 85 19.04 4.92 6.19
CA GLY A 85 17.96 5.91 6.04
C GLY A 85 18.29 7.01 5.03
N ILE A 86 19.48 7.60 5.14
CA ILE A 86 19.97 8.64 4.21
C ILE A 86 20.09 8.09 2.78
N ALA A 87 20.49 6.84 2.59
CA ALA A 87 20.61 6.22 1.27
C ALA A 87 19.29 6.23 0.48
N GLY A 88 18.17 5.96 1.13
CA GLY A 88 16.85 6.08 0.51
C GLY A 88 16.53 7.51 0.07
N GLY A 89 16.91 8.51 0.90
CA GLY A 89 16.77 9.93 0.55
C GLY A 89 17.62 10.35 -0.63
N ILE A 90 18.86 9.87 -0.74
CA ILE A 90 19.73 10.10 -1.91
C ILE A 90 19.04 9.57 -3.16
N ALA A 91 18.53 8.33 -3.11
CA ALA A 91 17.86 7.70 -4.24
C ALA A 91 16.69 8.56 -4.77
N THR A 92 15.80 9.02 -3.88
CA THR A 92 14.63 9.84 -4.26
C THR A 92 14.98 11.27 -4.63
N GLY A 93 16.12 11.77 -4.20
CA GLY A 93 16.65 13.06 -4.65
C GLY A 93 17.02 13.08 -6.15
N PHE A 94 17.37 11.93 -6.72
CA PHE A 94 17.66 11.79 -8.16
C PHE A 94 16.47 11.23 -8.94
N TYR A 95 15.79 10.21 -8.38
CA TYR A 95 14.64 9.54 -9.00
C TYR A 95 13.53 9.43 -7.97
N ASN A 96 12.48 10.20 -8.14
CA ASN A 96 11.33 10.21 -7.21
C ASN A 96 10.47 8.92 -7.38
N ASP A 97 11.10 7.78 -7.09
CA ASP A 97 10.54 6.46 -7.26
C ASP A 97 10.78 5.58 -6.03
N PRO A 98 9.74 4.99 -5.42
CA PRO A 98 9.86 4.17 -4.21
C PRO A 98 10.69 2.89 -4.42
N MET A 99 10.64 2.29 -5.62
CA MET A 99 11.38 1.06 -5.90
C MET A 99 12.88 1.35 -6.06
N VAL A 100 13.24 2.49 -6.66
CA VAL A 100 14.63 2.95 -6.69
C VAL A 100 15.15 3.14 -5.27
N ALA A 101 14.39 3.84 -4.41
CA ALA A 101 14.73 4.00 -2.99
C ALA A 101 14.91 2.67 -2.27
N TYR A 102 13.99 1.72 -2.51
CA TYR A 102 14.07 0.37 -1.94
C TYR A 102 15.35 -0.35 -2.33
N LEU A 103 15.65 -0.45 -3.63
CA LEU A 103 16.82 -1.17 -4.14
C LEU A 103 18.14 -0.56 -3.71
N VAL A 104 18.25 0.77 -3.74
CA VAL A 104 19.44 1.49 -3.24
C VAL A 104 19.65 1.24 -1.75
N THR A 105 18.58 1.34 -0.96
CA THR A 105 18.61 1.07 0.49
C THR A 105 19.08 -0.35 0.78
N ILE A 106 18.54 -1.35 0.07
CA ILE A 106 18.95 -2.76 0.20
C ILE A 106 20.41 -2.95 -0.19
N GLY A 107 20.87 -2.31 -1.27
CA GLY A 107 22.28 -2.34 -1.67
C GLY A 107 23.22 -1.80 -0.59
N VAL A 108 22.88 -0.64 -0.03
CA VAL A 108 23.66 -0.05 1.09
C VAL A 108 23.59 -0.92 2.34
N TYR A 109 22.43 -1.49 2.67
CA TYR A 109 22.28 -2.45 3.76
C TYR A 109 23.29 -3.62 3.63
N PHE A 110 23.38 -4.23 2.45
CA PHE A 110 24.32 -5.32 2.21
C PHE A 110 25.78 -4.87 2.38
N VAL A 111 26.15 -3.74 1.81
CA VAL A 111 27.52 -3.20 1.93
C VAL A 111 27.88 -2.93 3.39
N LEU A 112 27.02 -2.23 4.14
CA LEU A 112 27.28 -1.91 5.55
C LEU A 112 27.28 -3.14 6.45
N THR A 113 26.50 -4.16 6.11
CA THR A 113 26.40 -5.39 6.93
C THR A 113 27.55 -6.35 6.67
N TYR A 114 27.95 -6.52 5.40
CA TYR A 114 28.93 -7.54 5.03
C TYR A 114 30.36 -7.04 4.84
N LEU A 115 30.55 -5.79 4.35
CA LEU A 115 31.90 -5.19 4.21
C LEU A 115 32.37 -4.55 5.53
N LEU A 116 31.49 -3.84 6.24
CA LEU A 116 31.83 -3.18 7.51
C LEU A 116 31.41 -4.02 8.72
N LYS A 117 31.77 -5.30 8.74
CA LYS A 117 31.43 -6.24 9.82
C LYS A 117 32.07 -5.91 11.16
N LYS A 118 33.35 -5.55 11.15
CA LYS A 118 34.13 -5.27 12.36
C LYS A 118 33.97 -3.81 12.75
N LYS A 119 33.58 -3.55 13.99
CA LYS A 119 33.52 -2.19 14.54
C LYS A 119 34.95 -1.67 14.74
N THR A 120 35.27 -0.56 14.13
CA THR A 120 36.52 0.14 14.29
C THR A 120 36.28 1.57 14.76
N PRO A 121 37.23 2.23 15.45
CA PRO A 121 37.04 3.62 15.87
C PRO A 121 36.80 4.61 14.73
N ILE A 122 37.25 4.31 13.51
CA ILE A 122 37.07 5.15 12.33
C ILE A 122 35.74 4.95 11.63
N ASP A 123 34.90 3.99 12.07
CA ASP A 123 33.60 3.71 11.46
C ASP A 123 32.64 4.91 11.51
N ILE A 124 32.84 5.83 12.46
CA ILE A 124 32.04 7.05 12.58
C ILE A 124 32.14 7.93 11.30
N ILE A 125 33.26 7.85 10.58
CA ILE A 125 33.48 8.55 9.31
C ILE A 125 33.32 7.57 8.14
N LEU A 126 33.88 6.38 8.27
CA LEU A 126 33.94 5.40 7.20
C LEU A 126 32.55 4.88 6.78
N ALA A 127 31.69 4.57 7.75
CA ALA A 127 30.37 4.02 7.44
C ALA A 127 29.46 5.04 6.68
N PRO A 128 29.34 6.33 7.11
CA PRO A 128 28.61 7.32 6.34
C PRO A 128 29.20 7.57 4.97
N LEU A 129 30.52 7.73 4.88
CA LEU A 129 31.19 8.01 3.61
C LEU A 129 30.96 6.88 2.60
N VAL A 130 31.23 5.63 3.01
CA VAL A 130 31.01 4.45 2.15
C VAL A 130 29.53 4.30 1.81
N GLY A 131 28.63 4.43 2.78
CA GLY A 131 27.21 4.30 2.54
C GLY A 131 26.65 5.32 1.55
N VAL A 132 27.02 6.58 1.69
CA VAL A 132 26.60 7.67 0.78
C VAL A 132 27.18 7.47 -0.63
N LEU A 133 28.48 7.14 -0.76
CA LEU A 133 29.09 6.88 -2.07
C LEU A 133 28.47 5.66 -2.76
N ILE A 134 28.23 4.58 -2.03
CA ILE A 134 27.55 3.39 -2.57
C ILE A 134 26.10 3.71 -2.96
N ALA A 135 25.37 4.49 -2.16
CA ALA A 135 24.04 4.95 -2.52
C ALA A 135 24.05 5.73 -3.84
N LEU A 136 24.98 6.66 -4.00
CA LEU A 136 25.14 7.43 -5.24
C LEU A 136 25.47 6.52 -6.43
N ILE A 137 26.44 5.61 -6.28
CA ILE A 137 26.84 4.68 -7.34
C ILE A 137 25.66 3.80 -7.76
N ILE A 138 24.98 3.17 -6.81
CA ILE A 138 23.82 2.32 -7.12
C ILE A 138 22.71 3.13 -7.78
N THR A 139 22.38 4.32 -7.25
CA THR A 139 21.38 5.21 -7.83
C THR A 139 21.70 5.57 -9.28
N SER A 140 22.94 5.91 -9.56
CA SER A 140 23.38 6.28 -10.93
C SER A 140 23.34 5.09 -11.90
N LEU A 141 23.59 3.87 -11.42
CA LEU A 141 23.62 2.68 -12.27
C LEU A 141 22.22 2.12 -12.55
N ILE A 142 21.37 2.04 -11.52
CA ILE A 142 20.08 1.35 -11.64
C ILE A 142 18.85 2.28 -11.59
N GLY A 143 19.01 3.54 -11.18
CA GLY A 143 17.87 4.44 -10.95
C GLY A 143 16.99 4.60 -12.19
N LEU A 144 17.57 5.04 -13.31
CA LEU A 144 16.82 5.20 -14.56
C LEU A 144 16.24 3.88 -15.09
N PRO A 145 16.98 2.76 -15.18
CA PRO A 145 16.43 1.48 -15.62
C PRO A 145 15.25 1.01 -14.75
N VAL A 146 15.36 1.12 -13.43
CA VAL A 146 14.29 0.69 -12.49
C VAL A 146 13.07 1.57 -12.63
N GLN A 147 13.22 2.90 -12.60
CA GLN A 147 12.08 3.82 -12.77
C GLN A 147 11.38 3.58 -14.11
N THR A 148 12.14 3.42 -15.19
CA THR A 148 11.59 3.12 -16.52
C THR A 148 10.84 1.79 -16.52
N ALA A 149 11.39 0.74 -15.91
CA ALA A 149 10.71 -0.55 -15.81
C ALA A 149 9.40 -0.45 -15.01
N MET A 150 9.38 0.28 -13.88
CA MET A 150 8.16 0.48 -13.09
C MET A 150 7.09 1.25 -13.88
N ASN A 151 7.48 2.29 -14.59
CA ASN A 151 6.57 3.04 -15.46
C ASN A 151 5.99 2.15 -16.58
N TYR A 152 6.82 1.33 -17.25
CA TYR A 152 6.33 0.38 -18.27
C TYR A 152 5.33 -0.64 -17.71
N ILE A 153 5.56 -1.15 -16.49
CA ILE A 153 4.62 -2.07 -15.83
C ILE A 153 3.29 -1.36 -15.56
N GLY A 154 3.34 -0.14 -15.03
CA GLY A 154 2.15 0.69 -14.77
C GLY A 154 1.39 1.02 -16.06
N ASP A 155 2.09 1.41 -17.11
CA ASP A 155 1.51 1.71 -18.43
C ASP A 155 0.89 0.47 -19.07
N PHE A 156 1.55 -0.69 -18.97
CA PHE A 156 1.02 -1.96 -19.46
C PHE A 156 -0.28 -2.35 -18.75
N ILE A 157 -0.32 -2.23 -17.42
CA ILE A 157 -1.54 -2.52 -16.63
C ILE A 157 -2.66 -1.57 -17.02
N ARG A 158 -2.38 -0.26 -17.14
CA ARG A 158 -3.35 0.76 -17.54
C ARG A 158 -3.90 0.46 -18.94
N TYR A 159 -3.03 0.27 -19.93
CA TYR A 159 -3.40 -0.06 -21.30
C TYR A 159 -4.22 -1.34 -21.40
N SER A 160 -3.79 -2.40 -20.71
CA SER A 160 -4.52 -3.67 -20.67
C SER A 160 -5.91 -3.51 -20.04
N THR A 161 -6.04 -2.65 -19.02
CA THR A 161 -7.32 -2.36 -18.35
C THR A 161 -8.26 -1.59 -19.29
N GLU A 162 -7.75 -0.64 -20.06
CA GLU A 162 -8.53 0.12 -21.03
C GLU A 162 -9.00 -0.76 -22.21
N LEU A 163 -8.17 -1.71 -22.67
CA LEU A 163 -8.53 -2.63 -23.74
C LEU A 163 -9.52 -3.72 -23.31
N GLN A 164 -9.37 -4.25 -22.11
CA GLN A 164 -10.14 -5.38 -21.59
C GLN A 164 -10.64 -5.08 -20.17
N PRO A 165 -11.47 -4.04 -19.98
CA PRO A 165 -11.84 -3.57 -18.65
C PRO A 165 -12.60 -4.61 -17.83
N PHE A 166 -13.35 -5.53 -18.47
CA PHE A 166 -14.05 -6.61 -17.78
C PHE A 166 -13.08 -7.60 -17.13
N ILE A 167 -12.18 -8.18 -17.93
CA ILE A 167 -11.24 -9.20 -17.44
C ILE A 167 -10.22 -8.58 -16.49
N MET A 168 -9.65 -7.45 -16.87
CA MET A 168 -8.66 -6.76 -16.04
C MET A 168 -9.26 -6.21 -14.74
N GLY A 169 -10.53 -5.80 -14.77
CA GLY A 169 -11.27 -5.44 -13.56
C GLY A 169 -11.35 -6.61 -12.57
N ILE A 170 -11.67 -7.82 -13.03
CA ILE A 170 -11.64 -9.02 -12.20
C ILE A 170 -10.24 -9.28 -11.65
N VAL A 171 -9.26 -9.36 -12.54
CA VAL A 171 -7.88 -9.74 -12.19
C VAL A 171 -7.28 -8.77 -11.16
N ILE A 172 -7.40 -7.46 -11.43
CA ILE A 172 -6.81 -6.44 -10.55
C ILE A 172 -7.53 -6.39 -9.21
N ALA A 173 -8.87 -6.39 -9.19
CA ALA A 173 -9.63 -6.35 -7.94
C ALA A 173 -9.34 -7.58 -7.06
N VAL A 174 -9.30 -8.77 -7.64
CA VAL A 174 -9.00 -10.01 -6.89
C VAL A 174 -7.56 -9.99 -6.39
N ILE A 175 -6.58 -9.77 -7.26
CA ILE A 175 -5.16 -9.86 -6.89
C ILE A 175 -4.82 -8.78 -5.86
N MET A 176 -5.15 -7.52 -6.12
CA MET A 176 -4.82 -6.42 -5.20
C MET A 176 -5.56 -6.54 -3.87
N GLY A 177 -6.82 -7.00 -3.90
CA GLY A 177 -7.55 -7.32 -2.68
C GLY A 177 -6.88 -8.43 -1.86
N MET A 178 -6.49 -9.53 -2.49
CA MET A 178 -5.76 -10.61 -1.83
C MET A 178 -4.41 -10.13 -1.26
N LEU A 179 -3.64 -9.35 -2.02
CA LEU A 179 -2.38 -8.78 -1.57
C LEU A 179 -2.55 -7.93 -0.32
N LEU A 180 -3.64 -7.15 -0.21
CA LEU A 180 -3.95 -6.35 0.98
C LEU A 180 -4.17 -7.21 2.23
N THR A 181 -4.72 -8.40 2.07
CA THR A 181 -4.98 -9.33 3.19
C THR A 181 -3.75 -10.16 3.56
N MET A 182 -2.80 -10.34 2.64
CA MET A 182 -1.54 -11.03 2.89
C MET A 182 -0.59 -10.19 3.74
N PRO A 183 0.40 -10.81 4.45
CA PRO A 183 1.40 -10.07 5.23
C PRO A 183 2.49 -9.46 4.35
N ILE A 184 2.06 -8.72 3.34
CA ILE A 184 2.90 -7.94 2.40
C ILE A 184 2.24 -6.59 2.16
N SER A 185 3.01 -5.60 1.76
CA SER A 185 2.47 -4.27 1.53
C SER A 185 1.88 -4.12 0.13
N SER A 186 0.56 -4.23 0.00
CA SER A 186 -0.17 -3.92 -1.23
C SER A 186 0.01 -2.45 -1.65
N ALA A 187 0.09 -1.52 -0.70
CA ALA A 187 0.34 -0.10 -0.98
C ALA A 187 1.72 0.11 -1.61
N ALA A 188 2.78 -0.50 -1.04
CA ALA A 188 4.11 -0.42 -1.61
C ALA A 188 4.18 -1.01 -3.02
N ILE A 189 3.49 -2.13 -3.27
CA ILE A 189 3.40 -2.75 -4.59
C ILE A 189 2.66 -1.83 -5.57
N ALA A 190 1.48 -1.32 -5.20
CA ALA A 190 0.68 -0.44 -6.05
C ALA A 190 1.45 0.82 -6.48
N ILE A 191 2.15 1.45 -5.52
CA ILE A 191 2.96 2.63 -5.79
C ILE A 191 4.17 2.27 -6.66
N ALA A 192 4.87 1.18 -6.35
CA ALA A 192 6.06 0.74 -7.06
C ALA A 192 5.80 0.47 -8.56
N ILE A 193 4.66 -0.13 -8.89
CA ILE A 193 4.25 -0.41 -10.28
C ILE A 193 3.29 0.64 -10.84
N SER A 194 3.13 1.77 -10.15
CA SER A 194 2.33 2.94 -10.58
C SER A 194 0.88 2.61 -11.00
N ILE A 195 0.22 1.66 -10.33
CA ILE A 195 -1.19 1.34 -10.60
C ILE A 195 -2.07 2.54 -10.23
N GLY A 196 -2.66 3.20 -11.22
CA GLY A 196 -3.56 4.33 -11.05
C GLY A 196 -4.70 4.29 -12.07
N GLY A 197 -5.50 5.36 -12.15
CA GLY A 197 -6.62 5.47 -13.07
C GLY A 197 -7.68 4.39 -12.83
N ILE A 198 -8.27 3.83 -13.88
CA ILE A 198 -9.33 2.79 -13.81
C ILE A 198 -8.80 1.50 -13.18
N ALA A 199 -7.54 1.10 -13.50
CA ALA A 199 -6.89 -0.05 -12.89
C ALA A 199 -6.78 0.12 -11.37
N GLY A 200 -6.37 1.32 -10.93
CA GLY A 200 -6.34 1.67 -9.51
C GLY A 200 -7.71 1.65 -8.85
N GLY A 201 -8.76 2.11 -9.55
CA GLY A 201 -10.15 2.03 -9.09
C GLY A 201 -10.59 0.59 -8.81
N ALA A 202 -10.31 -0.35 -9.72
CA ALA A 202 -10.56 -1.76 -9.49
C ALA A 202 -9.76 -2.31 -8.29
N ALA A 203 -8.50 -1.88 -8.13
CA ALA A 203 -7.66 -2.28 -7.00
C ALA A 203 -8.22 -1.84 -5.65
N VAL A 204 -8.68 -0.58 -5.54
CA VAL A 204 -9.31 -0.06 -4.30
C VAL A 204 -10.60 -0.80 -4.00
N VAL A 205 -11.42 -1.07 -5.02
CA VAL A 205 -12.67 -1.84 -4.84
C VAL A 205 -12.34 -3.23 -4.30
N GLY A 206 -11.38 -3.94 -4.89
CA GLY A 206 -10.94 -5.24 -4.39
C GLY A 206 -10.45 -5.19 -2.94
N GLY A 207 -9.61 -4.20 -2.61
CA GLY A 207 -9.15 -3.97 -1.23
C GLY A 207 -10.28 -3.66 -0.26
N SER A 208 -11.23 -2.82 -0.68
CA SER A 208 -12.44 -2.49 0.12
C SER A 208 -13.30 -3.71 0.39
N VAL A 209 -13.48 -4.57 -0.63
CA VAL A 209 -14.20 -5.85 -0.47
C VAL A 209 -13.51 -6.74 0.55
N GLN A 210 -12.20 -6.84 0.54
CA GLN A 210 -11.47 -7.64 1.53
C GLN A 210 -11.67 -7.09 2.95
N MET A 211 -11.53 -5.80 3.15
CA MET A 211 -11.61 -5.19 4.47
C MET A 211 -13.04 -5.19 5.01
N ILE A 212 -13.98 -4.60 4.28
CA ILE A 212 -15.40 -4.54 4.68
C ILE A 212 -16.00 -5.94 4.71
N GLY A 213 -15.66 -6.78 3.73
CA GLY A 213 -16.15 -8.16 3.66
C GLY A 213 -15.73 -8.99 4.86
N PHE A 214 -14.44 -9.02 5.21
CA PHE A 214 -13.99 -9.74 6.41
C PHE A 214 -14.53 -9.13 7.70
N ALA A 215 -14.71 -7.82 7.78
CA ALA A 215 -15.36 -7.17 8.92
C ALA A 215 -16.79 -7.71 9.12
N ILE A 216 -17.59 -7.77 8.05
CA ILE A 216 -18.96 -8.28 8.08
C ILE A 216 -19.00 -9.79 8.39
N MET A 217 -18.12 -10.59 7.80
CA MET A 217 -18.03 -12.03 8.07
C MET A 217 -17.66 -12.31 9.53
N SER A 218 -16.78 -11.51 10.11
CA SER A 218 -16.25 -11.70 11.47
C SER A 218 -17.12 -11.13 12.59
N ARG A 219 -18.25 -10.48 12.27
CA ARG A 219 -19.11 -9.77 13.22
C ARG A 219 -19.68 -10.63 14.35
N LYS A 220 -19.81 -11.96 14.14
CA LYS A 220 -20.30 -12.90 15.15
C LYS A 220 -19.20 -13.44 16.04
N ASP A 221 -17.95 -13.38 15.55
CA ASP A 221 -16.79 -14.01 16.18
C ASP A 221 -15.94 -13.00 16.96
N ASN A 222 -16.18 -11.68 16.76
CA ASN A 222 -15.33 -10.62 17.33
C ASN A 222 -16.17 -9.47 17.90
N ASN A 223 -15.59 -8.72 18.84
CA ASN A 223 -16.17 -7.48 19.33
C ASN A 223 -16.17 -6.38 18.25
N ILE A 224 -16.98 -5.34 18.45
CA ILE A 224 -17.14 -4.24 17.48
C ILE A 224 -15.83 -3.51 17.19
N GLY A 225 -14.93 -3.34 18.18
CA GLY A 225 -13.64 -2.70 17.99
C GLY A 225 -12.74 -3.49 17.02
N THR A 226 -12.70 -4.81 17.15
CA THR A 226 -12.00 -5.70 16.21
C THR A 226 -12.61 -5.66 14.81
N VAL A 227 -13.96 -5.67 14.71
CA VAL A 227 -14.68 -5.56 13.43
C VAL A 227 -14.31 -4.22 12.73
N LEU A 228 -14.34 -3.11 13.45
CA LEU A 228 -13.93 -1.80 12.91
C LEU A 228 -12.44 -1.74 12.54
N SER A 229 -11.58 -2.41 13.33
CA SER A 229 -10.16 -2.53 13.00
C SER A 229 -9.91 -3.30 11.71
N ILE A 230 -10.72 -4.32 11.41
CA ILE A 230 -10.67 -5.03 10.13
C ILE A 230 -11.19 -4.13 9.01
N ALA A 231 -12.33 -3.45 9.22
CA ALA A 231 -12.97 -2.61 8.21
C ALA A 231 -12.14 -1.40 7.78
N PHE A 232 -11.47 -0.74 8.72
CA PHE A 232 -10.78 0.55 8.48
C PHE A 232 -9.30 0.55 8.85
N GLY A 233 -8.80 -0.51 9.48
CA GLY A 233 -7.38 -0.72 9.76
C GLY A 233 -6.75 -1.66 8.74
N THR A 234 -7.00 -2.98 8.87
CA THR A 234 -6.44 -3.97 7.93
C THR A 234 -7.15 -5.32 8.00
N SER A 235 -7.43 -5.91 6.83
CA SER A 235 -7.92 -7.29 6.70
C SER A 235 -6.83 -8.34 6.99
N MET A 236 -5.56 -7.95 7.11
CA MET A 236 -4.43 -8.83 7.45
C MET A 236 -4.65 -9.56 8.78
N LEU A 237 -5.43 -9.00 9.70
CA LEU A 237 -5.82 -9.64 10.95
C LEU A 237 -6.46 -11.02 10.73
N GLN A 238 -7.11 -11.25 9.59
CA GLN A 238 -7.73 -12.53 9.22
C GLN A 238 -6.77 -13.50 8.50
N PHE A 239 -5.57 -13.09 8.16
CA PHE A 239 -4.66 -13.93 7.37
C PHE A 239 -4.30 -15.25 8.08
N LYS A 240 -4.10 -15.22 9.40
CA LYS A 240 -3.90 -16.42 10.22
C LYS A 240 -5.05 -17.43 10.06
N ASN A 241 -6.28 -16.94 10.01
CA ASN A 241 -7.47 -17.78 9.87
C ASN A 241 -7.60 -18.33 8.45
N ILE A 242 -7.26 -17.53 7.43
CA ILE A 242 -7.19 -17.96 6.03
C ILE A 242 -6.19 -19.12 5.86
N LEU A 243 -5.01 -19.04 6.47
CA LEU A 243 -4.03 -20.13 6.42
C LEU A 243 -4.53 -21.44 7.05
N LYS A 244 -5.35 -21.35 8.11
CA LYS A 244 -5.97 -22.52 8.75
C LYS A 244 -7.11 -23.08 7.93
N LYS A 245 -7.93 -22.22 7.30
CA LYS A 245 -9.14 -22.58 6.58
C LYS A 245 -9.33 -21.69 5.34
N PRO A 246 -8.66 -22.01 4.21
CA PRO A 246 -8.65 -21.15 3.02
C PRO A 246 -10.03 -20.83 2.44
N ILE A 247 -11.03 -21.65 2.69
CA ILE A 247 -12.40 -21.44 2.18
C ILE A 247 -13.03 -20.14 2.70
N ILE A 248 -12.60 -19.60 3.84
CA ILE A 248 -13.10 -18.34 4.36
C ILE A 248 -12.70 -17.12 3.50
N TRP A 249 -11.75 -17.29 2.59
CA TRP A 249 -11.36 -16.23 1.66
C TRP A 249 -12.27 -16.12 0.44
N LEU A 250 -12.92 -17.21 0.06
CA LEU A 250 -13.73 -17.27 -1.17
C LEU A 250 -14.85 -16.23 -1.25
N PRO A 251 -15.63 -15.93 -0.18
CA PRO A 251 -16.68 -14.91 -0.27
C PRO A 251 -16.16 -13.56 -0.73
N THR A 252 -15.04 -13.10 -0.18
CA THR A 252 -14.45 -11.81 -0.55
C THR A 252 -13.80 -11.86 -1.94
N ILE A 253 -13.18 -12.97 -2.34
CA ILE A 253 -12.64 -13.17 -3.70
C ILE A 253 -13.77 -13.11 -4.74
N ILE A 254 -14.88 -13.81 -4.51
CA ILE A 254 -16.03 -13.83 -5.42
C ILE A 254 -16.58 -12.41 -5.58
N VAL A 255 -16.78 -11.69 -4.49
CA VAL A 255 -17.32 -10.33 -4.54
C VAL A 255 -16.32 -9.37 -5.20
N SER A 256 -15.02 -9.52 -4.97
CA SER A 256 -13.99 -8.72 -5.69
C SER A 256 -14.07 -8.97 -7.20
N ALA A 257 -14.26 -10.22 -7.63
CA ALA A 257 -14.41 -10.57 -9.04
C ALA A 257 -15.69 -9.99 -9.68
N ILE A 258 -16.76 -9.82 -8.89
CA ILE A 258 -18.01 -9.21 -9.36
C ILE A 258 -17.88 -7.68 -9.41
N LEU A 259 -17.35 -7.06 -8.36
CA LEU A 259 -17.31 -5.61 -8.24
C LEU A 259 -16.18 -4.97 -9.08
N GLY A 260 -15.10 -5.71 -9.38
CA GLY A 260 -14.02 -5.23 -10.25
C GLY A 260 -14.53 -4.75 -11.61
N PRO A 261 -15.25 -5.58 -12.40
CA PRO A 261 -15.85 -5.15 -13.67
C PRO A 261 -16.86 -4.01 -13.52
N LEU A 262 -17.64 -3.98 -12.45
CA LEU A 262 -18.54 -2.85 -12.19
C LEU A 262 -17.76 -1.55 -12.00
N ALA A 263 -16.64 -1.61 -11.29
CA ALA A 263 -15.76 -0.46 -11.09
C ALA A 263 -15.16 0.05 -12.41
N THR A 264 -14.75 -0.86 -13.30
CA THR A 264 -14.07 -0.47 -14.55
C THR A 264 -15.01 -0.08 -15.68
N LEU A 265 -16.18 -0.75 -15.80
CA LEU A 265 -17.10 -0.58 -16.92
C LEU A 265 -18.25 0.40 -16.64
N LEU A 266 -18.86 0.30 -15.45
CA LEU A 266 -20.09 1.03 -15.16
C LEU A 266 -19.80 2.37 -14.47
N PHE A 267 -18.90 2.34 -13.48
CA PHE A 267 -18.60 3.52 -12.68
C PHE A 267 -17.35 4.26 -13.15
N GLU A 268 -16.55 3.66 -14.02
CA GLU A 268 -15.23 4.18 -14.42
C GLU A 268 -14.43 4.71 -13.22
N ALA A 269 -14.47 3.96 -12.11
CA ALA A 269 -13.88 4.34 -10.86
C ALA A 269 -12.37 4.55 -11.05
N ARG A 270 -11.86 5.68 -10.59
CA ARG A 270 -10.45 6.05 -10.71
C ARG A 270 -9.86 6.35 -9.35
N VAL A 271 -8.59 6.04 -9.20
CA VAL A 271 -7.82 6.35 -8.00
C VAL A 271 -6.38 6.70 -8.39
N THR A 272 -5.70 7.45 -7.55
CA THR A 272 -4.24 7.63 -7.70
C THR A 272 -3.49 6.36 -7.26
N SER A 273 -2.23 6.20 -7.69
CA SER A 273 -1.40 5.06 -7.27
C SER A 273 -1.20 4.98 -5.75
N PHE A 274 -1.34 6.09 -5.03
CA PHE A 274 -1.22 6.14 -3.56
C PHE A 274 -2.40 5.47 -2.83
N GLY A 275 -3.57 5.44 -3.45
CA GLY A 275 -4.77 4.80 -2.90
C GLY A 275 -4.99 3.37 -3.34
N ALA A 276 -4.45 2.97 -4.51
CA ALA A 276 -4.77 1.72 -5.18
C ALA A 276 -4.55 0.45 -4.34
N GLY A 277 -3.57 0.44 -3.44
CA GLY A 277 -3.29 -0.69 -2.55
C GLY A 277 -3.86 -0.56 -1.14
N MET A 278 -4.74 0.42 -0.86
CA MET A 278 -5.15 0.78 0.50
C MET A 278 -6.56 0.30 0.89
N GLY A 279 -7.43 0.00 -0.09
CA GLY A 279 -8.83 -0.33 0.19
C GLY A 279 -9.48 0.74 1.07
N THR A 280 -10.08 0.34 2.20
CA THR A 280 -10.69 1.27 3.19
C THR A 280 -9.74 1.63 4.34
N SER A 281 -8.47 1.21 4.29
CA SER A 281 -7.49 1.50 5.35
C SER A 281 -7.30 3.00 5.55
N GLY A 282 -7.63 3.49 6.76
CA GLY A 282 -7.53 4.92 7.09
C GLY A 282 -8.28 5.86 6.14
N PHE A 283 -9.24 5.35 5.36
CA PHE A 283 -9.94 6.06 4.28
C PHE A 283 -9.03 6.58 3.16
N VAL A 284 -7.78 6.12 3.07
CA VAL A 284 -6.82 6.59 2.06
C VAL A 284 -7.31 6.27 0.64
N GLY A 285 -7.82 5.05 0.41
CA GLY A 285 -8.40 4.69 -0.89
C GLY A 285 -9.54 5.61 -1.32
N GLN A 286 -10.42 6.01 -0.39
CA GLN A 286 -11.55 6.90 -0.62
C GLN A 286 -11.10 8.33 -0.93
N LEU A 287 -10.17 8.87 -0.13
CA LEU A 287 -9.60 10.20 -0.34
C LEU A 287 -8.89 10.28 -1.70
N GLN A 288 -8.14 9.24 -2.06
CA GLN A 288 -7.46 9.18 -3.34
C GLN A 288 -8.39 8.94 -4.53
N THR A 289 -9.57 8.35 -4.31
CA THR A 289 -10.66 8.28 -5.30
C THR A 289 -11.25 9.69 -5.54
N LEU A 290 -11.51 10.45 -4.47
CA LEU A 290 -11.98 11.83 -4.60
C LEU A 290 -10.97 12.70 -5.35
N GLU A 291 -9.68 12.55 -5.07
CA GLU A 291 -8.61 13.26 -5.77
C GLU A 291 -8.58 12.93 -7.26
N ALA A 292 -8.65 11.65 -7.62
CA ALA A 292 -8.55 11.21 -9.01
C ALA A 292 -9.78 11.49 -9.85
N MET A 293 -10.97 11.50 -9.24
CA MET A 293 -12.25 11.69 -9.94
C MET A 293 -12.78 13.14 -9.82
N GLY A 294 -12.13 13.98 -9.03
CA GLY A 294 -12.64 15.30 -8.65
C GLY A 294 -13.82 15.20 -7.68
N TYR A 295 -13.93 16.09 -6.72
CA TYR A 295 -14.90 16.08 -5.59
C TYR A 295 -16.36 16.26 -6.08
N ASN A 296 -16.83 15.35 -6.94
CA ASN A 296 -18.14 15.37 -7.55
C ASN A 296 -19.05 14.24 -7.06
N LEU A 297 -20.34 14.30 -7.39
CA LEU A 297 -21.33 13.32 -6.96
C LEU A 297 -20.96 11.88 -7.40
N ASN A 298 -20.40 11.70 -8.59
CA ASN A 298 -20.01 10.38 -9.08
C ASN A 298 -18.92 9.75 -8.20
N ALA A 299 -17.91 10.51 -7.80
CA ALA A 299 -16.87 10.04 -6.89
C ALA A 299 -17.45 9.61 -5.53
N PHE A 300 -18.38 10.38 -4.97
CA PHE A 300 -19.09 9.98 -3.72
C PHE A 300 -19.93 8.72 -3.90
N LEU A 301 -20.63 8.58 -5.04
CA LEU A 301 -21.41 7.37 -5.34
C LEU A 301 -20.52 6.15 -5.48
N VAL A 302 -19.37 6.25 -6.16
CA VAL A 302 -18.36 5.19 -6.24
C VAL A 302 -17.94 4.75 -4.84
N ILE A 303 -17.60 5.69 -3.96
CA ILE A 303 -17.17 5.38 -2.60
C ILE A 303 -18.28 4.70 -1.82
N ILE A 304 -19.46 5.27 -1.80
CA ILE A 304 -20.57 4.72 -0.99
C ILE A 304 -20.99 3.35 -1.53
N ILE A 305 -21.16 3.24 -2.84
CA ILE A 305 -21.74 2.03 -3.46
C ILE A 305 -20.67 0.94 -3.55
N LEU A 306 -19.52 1.20 -4.18
CA LEU A 306 -18.55 0.15 -4.50
C LEU A 306 -17.57 -0.13 -3.36
N HIS A 307 -17.25 0.85 -2.51
CA HIS A 307 -16.29 0.61 -1.43
C HIS A 307 -16.97 0.18 -0.12
N ILE A 308 -18.28 0.46 0.06
CA ILE A 308 -18.96 0.21 1.34
C ILE A 308 -20.22 -0.65 1.16
N VAL A 309 -21.24 -0.16 0.48
CA VAL A 309 -22.59 -0.77 0.48
C VAL A 309 -22.60 -2.12 -0.22
N LEU A 310 -22.12 -2.21 -1.46
CA LEU A 310 -22.10 -3.47 -2.19
C LEU A 310 -21.17 -4.52 -1.56
N PRO A 311 -19.96 -4.20 -1.08
CA PRO A 311 -19.17 -5.13 -0.27
C PRO A 311 -19.93 -5.70 0.94
N ILE A 312 -20.61 -4.84 1.71
CA ILE A 312 -21.45 -5.29 2.85
C ILE A 312 -22.50 -6.28 2.40
N ILE A 313 -23.33 -5.90 1.43
CA ILE A 313 -24.50 -6.68 1.02
C ILE A 313 -24.06 -8.00 0.40
N LEU A 314 -23.17 -7.96 -0.59
CA LEU A 314 -22.81 -9.16 -1.37
C LEU A 314 -22.00 -10.16 -0.52
N VAL A 315 -21.03 -9.68 0.26
CA VAL A 315 -20.26 -10.58 1.13
C VAL A 315 -21.17 -11.16 2.22
N PHE A 316 -22.09 -10.36 2.79
CA PHE A 316 -23.05 -10.85 3.76
C PHE A 316 -23.95 -11.98 3.19
N MET A 317 -24.45 -11.80 1.97
CA MET A 317 -25.27 -12.82 1.30
C MET A 317 -24.50 -14.13 1.08
N ILE A 318 -23.24 -14.02 0.60
CA ILE A 318 -22.38 -15.19 0.37
C ILE A 318 -22.00 -15.83 1.72
N ASP A 319 -21.68 -15.05 2.76
CA ASP A 319 -21.38 -15.55 4.11
C ASP A 319 -22.55 -16.38 4.68
N ILE A 320 -23.79 -15.89 4.54
CA ILE A 320 -24.98 -16.66 4.96
C ILE A 320 -25.07 -17.99 4.22
N PHE A 321 -24.83 -18.00 2.91
CA PHE A 321 -24.85 -19.23 2.12
C PHE A 321 -23.76 -20.21 2.58
N PHE A 322 -22.51 -19.73 2.77
CA PHE A 322 -21.39 -20.54 3.21
C PHE A 322 -21.62 -21.11 4.64
N ARG A 323 -22.21 -20.30 5.53
CA ARG A 323 -22.57 -20.76 6.88
C ARG A 323 -23.71 -21.79 6.86
N LYS A 324 -24.73 -21.61 6.03
CA LYS A 324 -25.80 -22.62 5.85
C LYS A 324 -25.28 -23.96 5.33
N LYS A 325 -24.21 -23.94 4.51
CA LYS A 325 -23.53 -25.16 4.01
C LYS A 325 -22.53 -25.75 5.01
N GLY A 326 -22.30 -25.11 6.15
CA GLY A 326 -21.29 -25.54 7.13
C GLY A 326 -19.84 -25.32 6.67
N TRP A 327 -19.64 -24.57 5.57
CA TRP A 327 -18.28 -24.27 5.07
C TRP A 327 -17.59 -23.23 5.92
N ILE A 328 -18.33 -22.34 6.54
CA ILE A 328 -17.86 -21.38 7.54
C ILE A 328 -18.70 -21.59 8.80
N VAL A 329 -18.04 -21.75 9.92
CA VAL A 329 -18.70 -21.93 11.22
C VAL A 329 -18.30 -20.83 12.20
N GLU A 330 -19.02 -20.73 13.32
CA GLU A 330 -18.67 -19.79 14.38
C GLU A 330 -17.30 -20.14 14.97
N GLY A 331 -16.47 -19.11 15.18
CA GLY A 331 -15.08 -19.26 15.64
C GLY A 331 -14.03 -19.29 14.52
N ASP A 332 -14.41 -19.48 13.25
CA ASP A 332 -13.43 -19.53 12.14
C ASP A 332 -12.72 -18.18 11.89
N LEU A 333 -13.34 -17.07 12.32
CA LEU A 333 -12.87 -15.70 12.04
C LEU A 333 -12.45 -14.95 13.33
N ILE A 334 -12.19 -15.64 14.43
CA ILE A 334 -11.70 -15.04 15.67
C ILE A 334 -10.28 -14.48 15.45
N VAL A 335 -10.07 -13.19 15.78
CA VAL A 335 -8.78 -12.49 15.70
C VAL A 335 -8.05 -12.53 17.05
#